data_38720a8a1460b46a7789adcfc9806f9b
#
_entry.id   38720a8a1460b46a7789adcfc9806f9b
#
_cell.length_a   1.000
_cell.length_b   1.000
_cell.length_c   1.000
_cell.angle_alpha   90.00
_cell.angle_beta   90.00
_cell.angle_gamma   90.00
#
_symmetry.space_group_name_H-M   'P 1'
#
loop_
_entity.id
_entity.type
_entity.pdbx_description
1 polymer ?
#
loop_
_entity_poly.entity_id
_entity_poly.type
_entity_poly.pdbx_seq_one_letter_code
_entity_poly.pdbx_strand_id
1 'polypeptide(L)'
;MSISLVLIGIMAVLDACGVYFLLERSMTRVLLGFLLVGNATNLLLLTMVGKVGSAPIVEDGVSAGEMTDPMPEALILTAIVITFGVSAFLMALIYRSWRLERDDDLDDDLDDIALRDPTVAALGETLESTKEDSEFLPGDELEPKR
;
A
#
# COMPACT_ATOMS: atom_id res chain seq x y z
N MET A 1 12.72 10.74 -30.68
CA MET A 1 11.95 10.88 -29.43
C MET A 1 12.86 11.49 -28.39
N SER A 2 12.68 12.76 -28.07
CA SER A 2 13.38 13.36 -26.93
C SER A 2 12.46 13.18 -25.72
N ILE A 3 12.60 12.04 -25.04
CA ILE A 3 12.06 11.91 -23.69
C ILE A 3 12.73 13.01 -22.88
N SER A 4 11.95 13.90 -22.30
CA SER A 4 12.51 14.98 -21.51
C SER A 4 13.26 14.39 -20.33
N LEU A 5 14.58 14.64 -20.23
CA LEU A 5 15.39 14.24 -19.07
C LEU A 5 14.79 14.70 -17.75
N VAL A 6 14.07 15.83 -17.79
CA VAL A 6 13.31 16.35 -16.63
C VAL A 6 12.22 15.38 -16.20
N LEU A 7 11.48 14.80 -17.16
CA LEU A 7 10.40 13.84 -16.84
C LEU A 7 10.96 12.56 -16.22
N ILE A 8 12.06 12.05 -16.75
CA ILE A 8 12.77 10.89 -16.19
C ILE A 8 13.27 11.22 -14.77
N GLY A 9 13.83 12.41 -14.57
CA GLY A 9 14.29 12.85 -13.24
C GLY A 9 13.15 12.91 -12.23
N ILE A 10 12.00 13.48 -12.61
CA ILE A 10 10.81 13.54 -11.75
C ILE A 10 10.34 12.13 -11.41
N MET A 11 10.24 11.25 -12.40
CA MET A 11 9.81 9.87 -12.20
C MET A 11 10.75 9.12 -11.24
N ALA A 12 12.07 9.25 -11.42
CA ALA A 12 13.04 8.60 -10.55
C ALA A 12 12.97 9.10 -9.09
N VAL A 13 12.75 10.41 -8.89
CA VAL A 13 12.58 10.98 -7.54
C VAL A 13 11.27 10.48 -6.90
N LEU A 14 10.17 10.47 -7.64
CA LEU A 14 8.88 9.97 -7.14
C LEU A 14 8.97 8.50 -6.75
N ASP A 15 9.61 7.69 -7.58
CA ASP A 15 9.76 6.25 -7.34
C ASP A 15 10.67 5.98 -6.13
N ALA A 16 11.83 6.66 -6.05
CA ALA A 16 12.74 6.54 -4.92
C ALA A 16 12.10 6.97 -3.59
N CYS A 17 11.41 8.11 -3.58
CA CYS A 17 10.68 8.57 -2.39
C CYS A 17 9.53 7.62 -2.04
N GLY A 18 8.82 7.12 -3.05
CA GLY A 18 7.73 6.17 -2.86
C GLY A 18 8.19 4.87 -2.23
N VAL A 19 9.28 4.28 -2.76
CA VAL A 19 9.88 3.07 -2.17
C VAL A 19 10.38 3.33 -0.74
N TYR A 20 11.00 4.48 -0.49
CA TYR A 20 11.42 4.85 0.87
C TYR A 20 10.23 4.86 1.84
N PHE A 21 9.11 5.49 1.47
CA PHE A 21 7.93 5.54 2.32
C PHE A 21 7.23 4.19 2.48
N LEU A 22 7.29 3.30 1.48
CA LEU A 22 6.74 1.94 1.59
C LEU A 22 7.47 1.07 2.62
N LEU A 23 8.74 1.40 2.91
CA LEU A 23 9.57 0.69 3.90
C LEU A 23 9.43 1.26 5.32
N GLU A 24 8.65 2.31 5.48
CA GLU A 24 8.38 2.91 6.78
C GLU A 24 7.33 2.11 7.57
N ARG A 25 7.38 2.21 8.89
CA ARG A 25 6.47 1.49 9.79
C ARG A 25 5.13 2.17 10.00
N SER A 26 5.01 3.45 9.63
CA SER A 26 3.78 4.23 9.76
C SER A 26 2.82 3.94 8.59
N MET A 27 1.59 3.54 8.91
CA MET A 27 0.55 3.22 7.91
C MET A 27 0.28 4.41 6.98
N THR A 28 0.30 5.64 7.51
CA THR A 28 0.11 6.87 6.73
C THR A 28 1.24 7.07 5.72
N ARG A 29 2.49 6.82 6.11
CA ARG A 29 3.65 6.92 5.20
C ARG A 29 3.64 5.84 4.13
N VAL A 30 3.25 4.62 4.49
CA VAL A 30 3.07 3.52 3.52
C VAL A 30 2.02 3.88 2.48
N LEU A 31 0.88 4.47 2.88
CA LEU A 31 -0.13 4.95 1.96
C LEU A 31 0.42 6.03 1.01
N LEU A 32 1.20 7.00 1.53
CA LEU A 32 1.86 8.01 0.70
C LEU A 32 2.86 7.37 -0.28
N GLY A 33 3.64 6.38 0.19
CA GLY A 33 4.56 5.61 -0.66
C GLY A 33 3.84 4.92 -1.82
N PHE A 34 2.73 4.26 -1.54
CA PHE A 34 1.88 3.63 -2.55
C PHE A 34 1.39 4.62 -3.61
N LEU A 35 0.95 5.81 -3.18
CA LEU A 35 0.51 6.87 -4.09
C LEU A 35 1.66 7.41 -4.96
N LEU A 36 2.86 7.58 -4.39
CA LEU A 36 4.01 8.09 -5.15
C LEU A 36 4.46 7.09 -6.22
N VAL A 37 4.61 5.80 -5.86
CA VAL A 37 4.99 4.74 -6.82
C VAL A 37 3.93 4.59 -7.91
N GLY A 38 2.63 4.63 -7.55
CA GLY A 38 1.55 4.58 -8.53
C GLY A 38 1.60 5.73 -9.53
N ASN A 39 1.88 6.96 -9.08
CA ASN A 39 2.05 8.11 -9.96
C ASN A 39 3.33 8.02 -10.81
N ALA A 40 4.45 7.53 -10.25
CA ALA A 40 5.68 7.28 -11.01
C ALA A 40 5.45 6.26 -12.13
N THR A 41 4.71 5.18 -11.83
CA THR A 41 4.33 4.17 -12.83
C THR A 41 3.44 4.76 -13.93
N ASN A 42 2.48 5.62 -13.59
CA ASN A 42 1.66 6.30 -14.60
C ASN A 42 2.49 7.21 -15.51
N LEU A 43 3.50 7.91 -14.95
CA LEU A 43 4.45 8.70 -15.75
C LEU A 43 5.28 7.80 -16.66
N LEU A 44 5.70 6.63 -16.18
CA LEU A 44 6.42 5.65 -17.01
C LEU A 44 5.56 5.20 -18.20
N LEU A 45 4.31 4.82 -17.95
CA LEU A 45 3.37 4.44 -19.01
C LEU A 45 3.18 5.59 -20.01
N LEU A 46 3.04 6.82 -19.55
CA LEU A 46 2.93 8.00 -20.41
C LEU A 46 4.16 8.20 -21.30
N THR A 47 5.36 7.93 -20.78
CA THR A 47 6.60 8.02 -21.60
C THR A 47 6.70 6.91 -22.66
N MET A 48 6.03 5.78 -22.43
CA MET A 48 6.02 4.64 -23.37
C MET A 48 5.02 4.81 -24.53
N VAL A 49 4.06 5.74 -24.43
CA VAL A 49 3.08 6.04 -25.49
C VAL A 49 3.75 6.44 -26.80
N GLY A 50 4.94 6.96 -26.75
CA GLY A 50 5.79 7.19 -27.91
C GLY A 50 5.56 8.52 -28.60
N LYS A 51 4.64 8.61 -29.56
CA LYS A 51 4.40 9.83 -30.33
C LYS A 51 3.37 10.71 -29.62
N VAL A 52 3.78 11.90 -29.25
CA VAL A 52 2.84 12.92 -28.77
C VAL A 52 2.13 13.49 -30.02
N GLY A 53 0.85 13.20 -30.13
CA GLY A 53 -0.03 13.68 -31.19
C GLY A 53 -1.14 14.60 -30.64
N SER A 54 -2.15 14.87 -31.45
CA SER A 54 -3.39 15.50 -31.01
C SER A 54 -4.17 14.55 -30.08
N ALA A 55 -5.09 15.11 -29.28
CA ALA A 55 -5.96 14.29 -28.43
C ALA A 55 -6.69 13.21 -29.27
N PRO A 56 -6.88 11.98 -28.73
CA PRO A 56 -7.52 10.89 -29.45
C PRO A 56 -9.06 11.08 -29.53
N ILE A 57 -9.48 12.25 -30.02
CA ILE A 57 -10.88 12.63 -30.21
C ILE A 57 -11.09 12.79 -31.71
N VAL A 58 -12.10 12.13 -32.24
CA VAL A 58 -12.44 12.21 -33.66
C VAL A 58 -13.01 13.62 -33.96
N GLU A 59 -12.17 14.41 -34.63
CA GLU A 59 -12.58 15.75 -35.15
C GLU A 59 -12.46 15.78 -36.66
N ASP A 60 -13.30 16.57 -37.32
CA ASP A 60 -13.24 16.74 -38.77
C ASP A 60 -11.90 17.37 -39.20
N GLY A 61 -11.13 16.64 -39.99
CA GLY A 61 -9.86 17.12 -40.55
C GLY A 61 -8.60 16.61 -39.84
N VAL A 62 -8.71 15.88 -38.76
CA VAL A 62 -7.55 15.24 -38.09
C VAL A 62 -7.46 13.78 -38.49
N SER A 63 -6.31 13.38 -39.06
CA SER A 63 -6.11 11.98 -39.41
C SER A 63 -5.74 11.12 -38.20
N ALA A 64 -6.17 9.85 -38.19
CA ALA A 64 -5.86 8.91 -37.11
C ALA A 64 -4.33 8.73 -36.86
N GLY A 65 -3.50 9.00 -37.86
CA GLY A 65 -2.02 8.94 -37.73
C GLY A 65 -1.39 10.14 -37.01
N GLU A 66 -2.16 11.20 -36.78
CA GLU A 66 -1.74 12.42 -36.06
C GLU A 66 -2.21 12.44 -34.61
N MET A 67 -3.02 11.46 -34.22
CA MET A 67 -3.53 11.32 -32.84
C MET A 67 -2.53 10.51 -32.00
N THR A 68 -2.54 10.77 -30.68
CA THR A 68 -1.87 9.93 -29.70
C THR A 68 -2.58 8.58 -29.61
N ASP A 69 -1.88 7.52 -29.21
CA ASP A 69 -2.49 6.21 -29.01
C ASP A 69 -3.47 6.28 -27.82
N PRO A 70 -4.79 6.01 -28.03
CA PRO A 70 -5.79 6.09 -26.98
C PRO A 70 -5.68 4.98 -25.92
N MET A 71 -5.04 3.84 -26.25
CA MET A 71 -4.99 2.69 -25.35
C MET A 71 -4.22 2.98 -24.07
N PRO A 72 -2.96 3.48 -24.10
CA PRO A 72 -2.23 3.82 -22.89
C PRO A 72 -2.90 4.93 -22.09
N GLU A 73 -3.51 5.93 -22.73
CA GLU A 73 -4.23 7.01 -22.06
C GLU A 73 -5.44 6.48 -21.27
N ALA A 74 -6.22 5.57 -21.86
CA ALA A 74 -7.34 4.91 -21.20
C ALA A 74 -6.88 4.02 -20.02
N LEU A 75 -5.75 3.33 -20.17
CA LEU A 75 -5.17 2.52 -19.08
C LEU A 75 -4.70 3.38 -17.91
N ILE A 76 -4.04 4.50 -18.18
CA ILE A 76 -3.60 5.45 -17.14
C ILE A 76 -4.81 6.04 -16.43
N LEU A 77 -5.85 6.45 -17.16
CA LEU A 77 -7.08 6.96 -16.56
C LEU A 77 -7.72 5.94 -15.64
N THR A 78 -7.83 4.69 -16.09
CA THR A 78 -8.36 3.59 -15.28
C THR A 78 -7.51 3.35 -14.03
N ALA A 79 -6.19 3.35 -14.15
CA ALA A 79 -5.27 3.20 -13.02
C ALA A 79 -5.44 4.32 -11.98
N ILE A 80 -5.60 5.58 -12.42
CA ILE A 80 -5.83 6.73 -11.54
C ILE A 80 -7.14 6.56 -10.75
N VAL A 81 -8.23 6.13 -11.41
CA VAL A 81 -9.53 5.94 -10.75
C VAL A 81 -9.47 4.80 -9.73
N ILE A 82 -8.83 3.68 -10.07
CA ILE A 82 -8.64 2.56 -9.14
C ILE A 82 -7.79 3.00 -7.95
N THR A 83 -6.66 3.66 -8.19
CA THR A 83 -5.77 4.14 -7.13
C THR A 83 -6.47 5.12 -6.21
N PHE A 84 -7.32 6.01 -6.75
CA PHE A 84 -8.14 6.92 -5.95
C PHE A 84 -9.10 6.16 -5.03
N GLY A 85 -9.84 5.17 -5.56
CA GLY A 85 -10.76 4.35 -4.78
C GLY A 85 -10.06 3.56 -3.68
N VAL A 86 -8.93 2.90 -4.02
CA VAL A 86 -8.12 2.14 -3.06
C VAL A 86 -7.54 3.04 -1.98
N SER A 87 -7.01 4.22 -2.35
CA SER A 87 -6.45 5.17 -1.37
C SER A 87 -7.51 5.68 -0.40
N ALA A 88 -8.71 5.99 -0.88
CA ALA A 88 -9.81 6.41 -0.02
C ALA A 88 -10.19 5.30 0.97
N PHE A 89 -10.22 4.06 0.53
CA PHE A 89 -10.49 2.90 1.37
C PHE A 89 -9.38 2.69 2.42
N LEU A 90 -8.11 2.71 2.01
CA LEU A 90 -6.98 2.57 2.91
C LEU A 90 -6.94 3.71 3.94
N MET A 91 -7.20 4.94 3.53
CA MET A 91 -7.28 6.08 4.45
C MET A 91 -8.39 5.89 5.50
N ALA A 92 -9.54 5.33 5.12
CA ALA A 92 -10.61 5.02 6.05
C ALA A 92 -10.20 3.93 7.05
N LEU A 93 -9.44 2.91 6.61
CA LEU A 93 -8.90 1.87 7.49
C LEU A 93 -7.86 2.44 8.47
N ILE A 94 -6.92 3.25 7.97
CA ILE A 94 -5.89 3.93 8.78
C ILE A 94 -6.56 4.80 9.86
N TYR A 95 -7.57 5.59 9.47
CA TYR A 95 -8.33 6.42 10.41
C TYR A 95 -9.03 5.56 11.47
N ARG A 96 -9.61 4.43 11.08
CA ARG A 96 -10.26 3.51 12.01
C ARG A 96 -9.27 2.89 12.98
N SER A 97 -8.11 2.41 12.50
CA SER A 97 -7.03 1.86 13.32
C SER A 97 -6.53 2.90 14.33
N TRP A 98 -6.17 4.08 13.84
CA TRP A 98 -5.72 5.18 14.69
C TRP A 98 -6.75 5.56 15.77
N ARG A 99 -8.04 5.51 15.45
CA ARG A 99 -9.10 5.81 16.40
C ARG A 99 -9.19 4.78 17.53
N LEU A 100 -8.82 3.52 17.27
CA LEU A 100 -8.87 2.41 18.23
C LEU A 100 -7.61 2.39 19.11
N GLU A 101 -6.45 2.49 18.51
CA GLU A 101 -5.15 2.32 19.16
C GLU A 101 -4.46 3.63 19.50
N ARG A 102 -4.86 4.73 18.86
CA ARG A 102 -4.24 6.06 18.92
C ARG A 102 -2.77 6.07 18.50
N ASP A 103 -2.38 5.10 17.70
CA ASP A 103 -1.06 4.95 17.12
C ASP A 103 -1.14 4.75 15.62
N ASP A 104 -0.13 5.22 14.88
CA ASP A 104 0.00 5.06 13.42
C ASP A 104 1.11 4.06 13.08
N ASP A 105 1.89 3.63 14.05
CA ASP A 105 2.97 2.68 13.85
C ASP A 105 2.43 1.24 13.83
N LEU A 106 3.06 0.42 13.00
CA LEU A 106 2.80 -1.01 12.95
C LEU A 106 3.59 -1.69 14.06
N ASP A 107 2.90 -2.46 14.88
CA ASP A 107 3.53 -3.32 15.88
C ASP A 107 4.40 -4.39 15.20
N ASP A 108 5.49 -4.76 15.87
CA ASP A 108 6.31 -5.88 15.41
C ASP A 108 5.54 -7.18 15.61
N ASP A 109 5.54 -8.03 14.58
CA ASP A 109 5.00 -9.37 14.66
C ASP A 109 5.88 -10.21 15.61
N LEU A 110 5.27 -10.75 16.66
CA LEU A 110 5.95 -11.57 17.65
C LEU A 110 6.59 -12.84 17.03
N ASP A 111 5.97 -13.36 15.98
CA ASP A 111 6.50 -14.52 15.25
C ASP A 111 7.78 -14.15 14.47
N ASP A 112 7.84 -12.95 13.87
CA ASP A 112 9.05 -12.45 13.20
C ASP A 112 10.18 -12.17 14.19
N ILE A 113 9.85 -11.63 15.37
CA ILE A 113 10.80 -11.43 16.47
C ILE A 113 11.34 -12.79 16.96
N ALA A 114 10.47 -13.78 17.14
CA ALA A 114 10.83 -15.13 17.58
C ALA A 114 11.76 -15.83 16.58
N LEU A 115 11.58 -15.60 15.26
CA LEU A 115 12.49 -16.12 14.25
C LEU A 115 13.91 -15.51 14.31
N ARG A 116 14.03 -14.27 14.80
CA ARG A 116 15.32 -13.57 14.94
C ARG A 116 16.04 -13.90 16.23
N ASP A 117 15.32 -14.17 17.31
CA ASP A 117 15.86 -14.45 18.62
C ASP A 117 15.17 -15.68 19.25
N PRO A 118 15.85 -16.84 19.27
CA PRO A 118 15.28 -18.08 19.82
C PRO A 118 14.93 -18.00 21.31
N THR A 119 15.49 -17.02 22.04
CA THR A 119 15.13 -16.80 23.45
C THR A 119 13.74 -16.19 23.58
N VAL A 120 13.33 -15.37 22.64
CA VAL A 120 11.98 -14.77 22.59
C VAL A 120 10.95 -15.82 22.16
N ALA A 121 11.30 -16.74 21.26
CA ALA A 121 10.47 -17.88 20.88
C ALA A 121 10.10 -18.75 22.08
N ALA A 122 11.11 -19.10 22.90
CA ALA A 122 10.90 -19.89 24.12
C ALA A 122 10.03 -19.19 25.17
N LEU A 123 10.09 -17.85 25.25
CA LEU A 123 9.20 -17.05 26.11
C LEU A 123 7.77 -17.00 25.58
N GLY A 124 7.59 -16.92 24.27
CA GLY A 124 6.27 -16.96 23.61
C GLY A 124 5.54 -18.28 23.87
N GLU A 125 6.23 -19.42 23.66
CA GLU A 125 5.69 -20.76 23.93
C GLU A 125 5.29 -20.96 25.40
N THR A 126 6.07 -20.42 26.34
CA THR A 126 5.72 -20.48 27.76
C THR A 126 4.49 -19.66 28.12
N LEU A 127 4.28 -18.53 27.47
CA LEU A 127 3.10 -17.68 27.70
C LEU A 127 1.84 -18.28 27.08
N GLU A 128 1.94 -18.92 25.92
CA GLU A 128 0.81 -19.62 25.29
C GLU A 128 0.41 -20.87 26.09
N SER A 129 1.37 -21.68 26.51
CA SER A 129 1.08 -22.86 27.35
C SER A 129 0.42 -22.47 28.69
N THR A 130 0.80 -21.36 29.27
CA THR A 130 0.18 -20.84 30.51
C THR A 130 -1.27 -20.35 30.28
N LYS A 131 -1.57 -19.83 29.08
CA LYS A 131 -2.94 -19.45 28.71
C LYS A 131 -3.84 -20.66 28.48
N GLU A 132 -3.35 -21.68 27.78
CA GLU A 132 -4.11 -22.92 27.58
C GLU A 132 -4.40 -23.64 28.91
N ASP A 133 -3.43 -23.71 29.82
CA ASP A 133 -3.64 -24.31 31.15
C ASP A 133 -4.64 -23.50 32.02
N SER A 134 -4.78 -22.21 31.79
CA SER A 134 -5.74 -21.37 32.52
C SER A 134 -7.19 -21.48 32.01
N GLU A 135 -7.38 -21.90 30.76
CA GLU A 135 -8.70 -22.06 30.14
C GLU A 135 -9.37 -23.39 30.55
N PHE A 136 -8.59 -24.36 31.06
CA PHE A 136 -9.06 -25.67 31.53
C PHE A 136 -9.06 -25.83 33.05
N LEU A 137 -9.14 -24.79 33.83
CA LEU A 137 -9.44 -24.94 35.26
C LEU A 137 -10.88 -25.45 35.38
N PRO A 138 -11.09 -26.70 35.90
CA PRO A 138 -12.43 -27.22 36.13
C PRO A 138 -13.13 -26.29 37.09
N GLY A 139 -14.30 -25.78 36.68
CA GLY A 139 -15.12 -24.91 37.49
C GLY A 139 -15.35 -25.56 38.85
N ASP A 140 -14.92 -24.88 39.91
CA ASP A 140 -15.20 -25.26 41.29
C ASP A 140 -16.70 -25.30 41.44
N GLU A 141 -17.23 -26.51 41.61
CA GLU A 141 -18.60 -26.77 42.04
C GLU A 141 -18.77 -26.19 43.45
N LEU A 142 -19.15 -24.94 43.54
CA LEU A 142 -19.66 -24.36 44.79
C LEU A 142 -21.02 -24.96 45.08
N GLU A 143 -21.02 -26.17 45.64
CA GLU A 143 -22.19 -26.66 46.30
C GLU A 143 -22.47 -25.83 47.56
N PRO A 144 -23.70 -25.30 47.74
CA PRO A 144 -24.07 -24.64 48.97
C PRO A 144 -24.34 -25.70 50.05
N LYS A 145 -23.42 -25.85 50.99
CA LYS A 145 -23.70 -26.57 52.25
C LYS A 145 -24.79 -25.83 53.04
N ARG A 146 -25.87 -26.55 53.30
CA ARG A 146 -26.97 -26.18 54.21
C ARG A 146 -26.47 -25.97 55.65
#